data_1fbfbace57a1f87c8c5d46512d3d2ea2
#
_entry.id   1fbfbace57a1f87c8c5d46512d3d2ea2
#
_cell.length_a   1.000
_cell.length_b   1.000
_cell.length_c   1.000
_cell.angle_alpha   90.00
_cell.angle_beta   90.00
_cell.angle_gamma   90.00
#
_symmetry.space_group_name_H-M   'P 1'
#
loop_
_entity.id
_entity.type
_entity.pdbx_description
1 polymer ?
#
loop_
_entity_poly.entity_id
_entity_poly.type
_entity_poly.pdbx_seq_one_letter_code
_entity_poly.pdbx_strand_id
1 'polypeptide(L)'
;MRAFGRRTLVKMLASLPLAAASAGYAAEIRRVGGARILVMDERVWIQVRIRGQGPFPFVIDTGADMNLIRKDLAQRLGLQERHDQLASGVGGTQRFTIYGAPDVAFGNVGVGAIDFSAYDAAELPIHREAMGALSASMLTVADCDLDFEALEWRIYPDGRGDRNGFEALPSSIRGSVRRIGATPVLVDAAIGGRTYRLELDTGSPPQISLFPGATKRSGLWNGDTPYAPIQHSGIGGRGAHGRLVRLPEVRLGTIAFERPLISLSDPEAPSVGGADGLLGLGLIQRLNLSSDVKGGRLWAQRNSRPAAPEHYGLSGLWVDAKDGRLVVTDVSPLSPAAAAGLQVGDEIPGVALRDWVRKLAGMPGEVIEVAYERGGKPATARLTLRPYL
;
A
#
# COMPACT_ATOMS: atom_id res chain seq x y z
N MET A 1 -12.57 13.83 -26.81
CA MET A 1 -11.80 13.01 -25.86
C MET A 1 -11.49 11.67 -26.52
N ARG A 2 -10.24 11.44 -26.90
CA ARG A 2 -9.86 10.16 -27.53
C ARG A 2 -9.36 9.21 -26.43
N ALA A 3 -9.98 8.03 -26.36
CA ALA A 3 -9.57 6.97 -25.44
C ALA A 3 -8.17 6.49 -25.80
N PHE A 4 -7.30 6.25 -24.80
CA PHE A 4 -6.04 5.55 -24.96
C PHE A 4 -6.37 4.09 -25.31
N GLY A 5 -6.51 3.81 -26.60
CA GLY A 5 -6.70 2.45 -27.05
C GLY A 5 -5.37 1.71 -27.03
N ARG A 6 -5.39 0.42 -26.70
CA ARG A 6 -4.26 -0.53 -26.84
C ARG A 6 -3.46 -0.35 -28.14
N ARG A 7 -4.14 0.11 -29.21
CA ARG A 7 -3.55 0.36 -30.53
C ARG A 7 -2.55 1.53 -30.57
N THR A 8 -2.68 2.53 -29.69
CA THR A 8 -1.77 3.69 -29.68
C THR A 8 -0.43 3.33 -29.03
N LEU A 9 -0.45 2.52 -27.95
CA LEU A 9 0.76 2.02 -27.31
C LEU A 9 1.57 1.11 -28.25
N VAL A 10 0.88 0.22 -28.98
CA VAL A 10 1.49 -0.70 -29.95
C VAL A 10 2.12 0.04 -31.13
N LYS A 11 1.47 1.11 -31.64
CA LYS A 11 2.03 1.87 -32.78
C LYS A 11 3.28 2.65 -32.43
N MET A 12 3.44 3.13 -31.21
CA MET A 12 4.66 3.81 -30.76
C MET A 12 5.84 2.86 -30.50
N LEU A 13 5.54 1.59 -30.18
CA LEU A 13 6.56 0.57 -29.92
C LEU A 13 7.02 -0.17 -31.19
N ALA A 14 6.25 -0.10 -32.28
CA ALA A 14 6.54 -0.78 -33.56
C ALA A 14 7.61 -0.07 -34.42
N SER A 15 8.09 1.11 -34.05
CA SER A 15 9.06 1.89 -34.83
C SER A 15 10.53 1.66 -34.48
N LEU A 16 10.86 0.65 -33.66
CA LEU A 16 12.25 0.23 -33.42
C LEU A 16 12.70 -0.80 -34.47
N PRO A 17 13.88 -0.64 -35.11
CA PRO A 17 14.33 -1.55 -36.13
C PRO A 17 14.57 -2.96 -35.59
N LEU A 18 13.86 -3.96 -36.12
CA LEU A 18 14.12 -5.37 -35.90
C LEU A 18 15.39 -5.78 -36.65
N ALA A 19 16.44 -6.10 -35.91
CA ALA A 19 17.54 -6.89 -36.47
C ALA A 19 17.11 -8.36 -36.50
N ALA A 20 17.00 -8.92 -37.71
CA ALA A 20 16.62 -10.31 -37.94
C ALA A 20 17.74 -11.26 -37.51
N ALA A 21 17.42 -12.23 -36.65
CA ALA A 21 18.18 -13.47 -36.47
C ALA A 21 17.18 -14.63 -36.46
N SER A 22 17.36 -15.57 -37.37
CA SER A 22 16.49 -16.70 -37.68
C SER A 22 16.71 -17.91 -36.74
N ALA A 23 15.62 -18.67 -36.60
CA ALA A 23 15.50 -20.10 -36.35
C ALA A 23 15.50 -20.62 -34.89
N GLY A 24 14.32 -21.07 -34.48
CA GLY A 24 14.11 -22.29 -33.71
C GLY A 24 14.41 -22.23 -32.22
N TYR A 25 13.44 -21.67 -31.47
CA TYR A 25 13.30 -21.99 -30.04
C TYR A 25 11.88 -21.67 -29.56
N ALA A 26 11.46 -22.34 -28.47
CA ALA A 26 10.22 -22.16 -27.75
C ALA A 26 9.79 -20.70 -27.70
N ALA A 27 8.47 -20.40 -27.74
CA ALA A 27 7.90 -19.07 -27.83
C ALA A 27 8.58 -18.11 -26.87
N GLU A 28 9.53 -17.33 -27.38
CA GLU A 28 10.25 -16.33 -26.60
C GLU A 28 9.23 -15.29 -26.12
N ILE A 29 9.12 -15.14 -24.82
CA ILE A 29 8.25 -14.16 -24.18
C ILE A 29 8.63 -12.79 -24.76
N ARG A 30 7.79 -12.22 -25.62
CA ARG A 30 8.05 -10.93 -26.26
C ARG A 30 7.91 -9.79 -25.24
N ARG A 31 8.95 -9.60 -24.44
CA ARG A 31 9.15 -8.44 -23.59
C ARG A 31 9.36 -7.23 -24.51
N VAL A 32 8.45 -6.26 -24.44
CA VAL A 32 8.57 -5.03 -25.25
C VAL A 32 9.37 -3.96 -24.51
N GLY A 33 9.34 -3.94 -23.18
CA GLY A 33 10.11 -3.00 -22.40
C GLY A 33 9.95 -3.20 -20.92
N GLY A 34 10.73 -2.45 -20.14
CA GLY A 34 10.67 -2.49 -18.68
C GLY A 34 11.42 -1.34 -18.03
N ALA A 35 11.26 -1.25 -16.73
CA ALA A 35 11.92 -0.30 -15.86
C ALA A 35 12.41 -0.98 -14.59
N ARG A 36 13.56 -0.54 -14.09
CA ARG A 36 14.03 -0.93 -12.75
C ARG A 36 13.12 -0.35 -11.70
N ILE A 37 12.81 -1.15 -10.70
CA ILE A 37 12.13 -0.70 -9.48
C ILE A 37 13.07 -0.80 -8.29
N LEU A 38 12.78 -0.08 -7.23
CA LEU A 38 13.46 -0.16 -5.95
C LEU A 38 12.41 -0.30 -4.84
N VAL A 39 12.64 -1.19 -3.87
CA VAL A 39 11.79 -1.32 -2.68
C VAL A 39 12.54 -0.74 -1.50
N MET A 40 12.12 0.41 -1.03
CA MET A 40 12.75 1.18 0.04
C MET A 40 11.69 2.03 0.77
N ASP A 41 11.86 2.21 2.07
CA ASP A 41 10.96 3.01 2.92
C ASP A 41 9.48 2.61 2.74
N GLU A 42 9.23 1.30 2.72
CA GLU A 42 7.89 0.71 2.57
C GLU A 42 7.14 1.19 1.31
N ARG A 43 7.89 1.46 0.21
CA ARG A 43 7.36 1.90 -1.09
C ARG A 43 8.08 1.18 -2.24
N VAL A 44 7.38 1.07 -3.35
CA VAL A 44 7.94 0.60 -4.62
C VAL A 44 8.23 1.83 -5.48
N TRP A 45 9.50 2.07 -5.76
CA TRP A 45 9.97 3.23 -6.51
C TRP A 45 10.24 2.88 -7.96
N ILE A 46 9.96 3.84 -8.84
CA ILE A 46 10.26 3.79 -10.27
C ILE A 46 10.68 5.17 -10.76
N GLN A 47 11.57 5.21 -11.76
CA GLN A 47 12.03 6.45 -12.37
C GLN A 47 11.16 6.81 -13.58
N VAL A 48 10.63 8.02 -13.58
CA VAL A 48 9.73 8.55 -14.61
C VAL A 48 10.37 9.72 -15.34
N ARG A 49 10.31 9.71 -16.66
CA ARG A 49 10.64 10.87 -17.50
C ARG A 49 9.35 11.48 -18.04
N ILE A 50 9.27 12.80 -18.06
CA ILE A 50 8.12 13.55 -18.55
C ILE A 50 8.64 14.63 -19.48
N ARG A 51 8.19 14.66 -20.76
CA ARG A 51 8.67 15.58 -21.77
C ARG A 51 10.19 15.56 -21.94
N GLY A 52 10.79 14.37 -21.87
CA GLY A 52 12.24 14.17 -21.95
C GLY A 52 13.03 14.62 -20.69
N GLN A 53 12.37 15.25 -19.71
CA GLN A 53 13.01 15.70 -18.45
C GLN A 53 12.93 14.62 -17.38
N GLY A 54 13.82 14.69 -16.39
CA GLY A 54 13.96 13.72 -15.30
C GLY A 54 15.29 12.95 -15.42
N PRO A 55 15.43 11.76 -14.80
CA PRO A 55 14.34 10.99 -14.20
C PRO A 55 13.83 11.57 -12.88
N PHE A 56 12.54 11.46 -12.63
CA PHE A 56 11.87 11.84 -11.38
C PHE A 56 11.47 10.59 -10.60
N PRO A 57 11.67 10.55 -9.27
CA PRO A 57 11.26 9.43 -8.44
C PRO A 57 9.75 9.44 -8.22
N PHE A 58 9.08 8.38 -8.67
CA PHE A 58 7.67 8.11 -8.42
C PHE A 58 7.53 6.82 -7.61
N VAL A 59 6.42 6.67 -6.89
CA VAL A 59 6.04 5.39 -6.27
C VAL A 59 5.03 4.66 -7.16
N ILE A 60 5.02 3.34 -7.12
CA ILE A 60 3.94 2.52 -7.70
C ILE A 60 2.93 2.28 -6.57
N ASP A 61 1.71 2.75 -6.78
CA ASP A 61 0.59 2.67 -5.84
C ASP A 61 -0.60 2.00 -6.54
N THR A 62 -0.66 0.68 -6.48
CA THR A 62 -1.71 -0.09 -7.15
C THR A 62 -3.07 -0.01 -6.48
N GLY A 63 -3.17 0.57 -5.27
CA GLY A 63 -4.41 0.92 -4.60
C GLY A 63 -5.01 2.24 -5.09
N ALA A 64 -4.26 3.03 -5.86
CA ALA A 64 -4.77 4.26 -6.46
C ALA A 64 -5.44 3.98 -7.81
N ASP A 65 -6.58 4.64 -8.06
CA ASP A 65 -7.29 4.60 -9.35
C ASP A 65 -6.79 5.66 -10.35
N MET A 66 -5.99 6.64 -9.88
CA MET A 66 -5.44 7.71 -10.71
C MET A 66 -3.94 7.92 -10.44
N ASN A 67 -3.22 8.36 -11.49
CA ASN A 67 -1.82 8.74 -11.33
C ASN A 67 -1.73 10.11 -10.67
N LEU A 68 -0.80 10.27 -9.75
CA LEU A 68 -0.57 11.50 -9.00
C LEU A 68 0.74 12.16 -9.41
N ILE A 69 0.78 13.49 -9.41
CA ILE A 69 1.99 14.30 -9.60
C ILE A 69 2.02 15.43 -8.58
N ARG A 70 3.18 15.76 -8.07
CA ARG A 70 3.33 16.97 -7.24
C ARG A 70 3.00 18.21 -8.07
N LYS A 71 2.20 19.10 -7.51
CA LYS A 71 1.72 20.32 -8.19
C LYS A 71 2.89 21.20 -8.66
N ASP A 72 3.90 21.37 -7.81
CA ASP A 72 5.11 22.14 -8.16
C ASP A 72 5.89 21.53 -9.34
N LEU A 73 5.93 20.18 -9.44
CA LEU A 73 6.55 19.51 -10.58
C LEU A 73 5.73 19.73 -11.86
N ALA A 74 4.41 19.56 -11.80
CA ALA A 74 3.53 19.77 -12.94
C ALA A 74 3.67 21.19 -13.53
N GLN A 75 3.69 22.20 -12.65
CA GLN A 75 3.89 23.60 -13.01
C GLN A 75 5.29 23.86 -13.60
N ARG A 76 6.34 23.36 -12.95
CA ARG A 76 7.73 23.50 -13.43
C ARG A 76 7.93 22.88 -14.81
N LEU A 77 7.27 21.77 -15.10
CA LEU A 77 7.30 21.11 -16.40
C LEU A 77 6.40 21.79 -17.45
N GLY A 78 5.62 22.81 -17.08
CA GLY A 78 4.68 23.48 -17.97
C GLY A 78 3.62 22.52 -18.51
N LEU A 79 3.11 21.60 -17.67
CA LEU A 79 2.05 20.70 -18.06
C LEU A 79 0.73 21.46 -18.21
N GLN A 80 -0.11 21.02 -19.17
CA GLN A 80 -1.39 21.67 -19.42
C GLN A 80 -2.40 21.29 -18.35
N GLU A 81 -2.91 22.26 -17.64
CA GLU A 81 -4.07 22.13 -16.77
C GLU A 81 -5.34 21.85 -17.61
N ARG A 82 -6.19 20.93 -17.19
CA ARG A 82 -7.37 20.48 -17.92
C ARG A 82 -8.67 20.80 -17.22
N HIS A 83 -8.91 20.19 -16.05
CA HIS A 83 -10.11 20.33 -15.22
C HIS A 83 -9.86 19.85 -13.81
N ASP A 84 -10.79 20.13 -12.90
CA ASP A 84 -10.79 19.59 -11.55
C ASP A 84 -11.60 18.30 -11.46
N GLN A 85 -11.20 17.41 -10.55
CA GLN A 85 -11.89 16.17 -10.22
C GLN A 85 -11.91 15.93 -8.71
N LEU A 86 -13.01 15.39 -8.19
CA LEU A 86 -13.11 14.92 -6.82
C LEU A 86 -12.66 13.46 -6.73
N ALA A 87 -11.88 13.13 -5.72
CA ALA A 87 -11.53 11.76 -5.37
C ALA A 87 -11.71 11.52 -3.87
N SER A 88 -12.10 10.30 -3.51
CA SER A 88 -12.32 9.87 -2.13
C SER A 88 -11.37 8.76 -1.76
N GLY A 89 -10.90 8.76 -0.51
CA GLY A 89 -10.03 7.73 0.07
C GLY A 89 -10.35 7.49 1.54
N VAL A 90 -9.49 6.76 2.23
CA VAL A 90 -9.68 6.32 3.63
C VAL A 90 -9.91 7.49 4.61
N GLY A 91 -9.35 8.67 4.34
CA GLY A 91 -9.47 9.85 5.21
C GLY A 91 -10.53 10.88 4.76
N GLY A 92 -11.24 10.66 3.63
CA GLY A 92 -12.26 11.59 3.14
C GLY A 92 -12.21 11.88 1.64
N THR A 93 -12.77 13.02 1.22
CA THR A 93 -12.83 13.47 -0.18
C THR A 93 -11.98 14.72 -0.37
N GLN A 94 -11.20 14.75 -1.46
CA GLN A 94 -10.33 15.85 -1.84
C GLN A 94 -10.53 16.23 -3.32
N ARG A 95 -10.30 17.50 -3.65
CA ARG A 95 -10.31 18.02 -5.02
C ARG A 95 -8.91 18.00 -5.60
N PHE A 96 -8.76 17.50 -6.82
CA PHE A 96 -7.51 17.46 -7.57
C PHE A 96 -7.66 18.19 -8.89
N THR A 97 -6.65 18.98 -9.25
CA THR A 97 -6.52 19.54 -10.59
C THR A 97 -5.81 18.53 -11.49
N ILE A 98 -6.37 18.27 -12.66
CA ILE A 98 -5.83 17.31 -13.63
C ILE A 98 -4.89 18.02 -14.61
N TYR A 99 -3.67 17.48 -14.75
CA TYR A 99 -2.65 17.93 -15.70
C TYR A 99 -2.39 16.88 -16.77
N GLY A 100 -2.35 17.28 -18.02
CA GLY A 100 -1.99 16.42 -19.15
C GLY A 100 -0.50 16.43 -19.43
N ALA A 101 0.16 15.28 -19.34
CA ALA A 101 1.54 15.09 -19.76
C ALA A 101 1.58 14.38 -21.12
N PRO A 102 2.10 15.01 -22.20
CA PRO A 102 2.00 14.47 -23.55
C PRO A 102 2.97 13.31 -23.84
N ASP A 103 4.10 13.27 -23.15
CA ASP A 103 5.19 12.31 -23.36
C ASP A 103 5.74 11.86 -22.02
N VAL A 104 5.44 10.61 -21.65
CA VAL A 104 5.86 9.98 -20.40
C VAL A 104 6.56 8.66 -20.71
N ALA A 105 7.64 8.37 -20.00
CA ALA A 105 8.38 7.12 -20.12
C ALA A 105 8.80 6.56 -18.76
N PHE A 106 8.79 5.23 -18.65
CA PHE A 106 9.29 4.44 -17.51
C PHE A 106 10.45 3.58 -17.99
N GLY A 107 11.66 3.83 -17.50
CA GLY A 107 12.86 3.16 -18.03
C GLY A 107 13.01 3.36 -19.55
N ASN A 108 12.94 2.26 -20.30
CA ASN A 108 13.00 2.25 -21.78
C ASN A 108 11.61 2.18 -22.47
N VAL A 109 10.52 2.32 -21.70
CA VAL A 109 9.15 2.25 -22.20
C VAL A 109 8.54 3.63 -22.31
N GLY A 110 8.30 4.11 -23.53
CA GLY A 110 7.45 5.26 -23.80
C GLY A 110 5.99 4.86 -23.69
N VAL A 111 5.27 5.47 -22.76
CA VAL A 111 3.83 5.19 -22.52
C VAL A 111 2.92 6.26 -23.15
N GLY A 112 3.52 7.29 -23.74
CA GLY A 112 2.81 8.38 -24.41
C GLY A 112 2.17 9.35 -23.42
N ALA A 113 0.98 9.86 -23.76
CA ALA A 113 0.31 10.85 -22.92
C ALA A 113 -0.41 10.22 -21.74
N ILE A 114 -0.14 10.75 -20.55
CA ILE A 114 -0.80 10.41 -19.28
C ILE A 114 -1.42 11.67 -18.68
N ASP A 115 -2.57 11.51 -18.05
CA ASP A 115 -3.15 12.55 -17.19
C ASP A 115 -2.82 12.24 -15.73
N PHE A 116 -2.42 13.29 -15.00
CA PHE A 116 -2.06 13.21 -13.60
C PHE A 116 -2.97 14.10 -12.76
N SER A 117 -3.39 13.61 -11.61
CA SER A 117 -4.03 14.40 -10.56
C SER A 117 -2.95 15.10 -9.73
N ALA A 118 -2.95 16.42 -9.69
CA ALA A 118 -1.95 17.17 -8.96
C ALA A 118 -2.28 17.21 -7.46
N TYR A 119 -1.28 16.99 -6.62
CA TYR A 119 -1.40 17.09 -5.17
C TYR A 119 -0.35 18.03 -4.57
N ASP A 120 -0.69 18.62 -3.43
CA ASP A 120 0.26 19.32 -2.59
C ASP A 120 0.90 18.33 -1.61
N ALA A 121 2.24 18.33 -1.53
CA ALA A 121 2.98 17.42 -0.66
C ALA A 121 2.72 17.66 0.84
N ALA A 122 2.24 18.84 1.22
CA ALA A 122 1.81 19.14 2.59
C ALA A 122 0.44 18.53 2.93
N GLU A 123 -0.45 18.42 1.94
CA GLU A 123 -1.81 17.89 2.10
C GLU A 123 -1.86 16.36 1.95
N LEU A 124 -1.05 15.80 1.04
CA LEU A 124 -0.98 14.36 0.78
C LEU A 124 0.49 13.89 0.84
N PRO A 125 1.00 13.55 2.02
CA PRO A 125 2.38 13.13 2.20
C PRO A 125 2.57 11.65 1.79
N ILE A 126 2.66 11.38 0.48
CA ILE A 126 2.97 10.03 -0.03
C ILE A 126 4.36 9.60 0.47
N HIS A 127 5.37 10.40 0.16
CA HIS A 127 6.73 10.35 0.68
C HIS A 127 7.43 11.68 0.31
N ARG A 128 8.29 12.19 1.20
CA ARG A 128 8.93 13.52 0.99
C ARG A 128 9.70 13.66 -0.33
N GLU A 129 10.28 12.55 -0.81
CA GLU A 129 11.09 12.53 -2.04
C GLU A 129 10.26 12.15 -3.29
N ALA A 130 9.03 11.65 -3.12
CA ALA A 130 8.19 11.27 -4.23
C ALA A 130 7.72 12.51 -5.00
N MET A 131 7.90 12.46 -6.32
CA MET A 131 7.38 13.47 -7.24
C MET A 131 6.00 13.11 -7.77
N GLY A 132 5.51 11.90 -7.46
CA GLY A 132 4.19 11.42 -7.81
C GLY A 132 3.99 9.96 -7.46
N ALA A 133 2.82 9.42 -7.85
CA ALA A 133 2.47 8.02 -7.73
C ALA A 133 1.84 7.51 -9.04
N LEU A 134 2.12 6.27 -9.39
CA LEU A 134 1.54 5.57 -10.53
C LEU A 134 0.52 4.56 -10.03
N SER A 135 -0.68 4.63 -10.58
CA SER A 135 -1.86 3.88 -10.16
C SER A 135 -1.83 2.38 -10.54
N ALA A 136 -2.90 1.66 -10.24
CA ALA A 136 -3.14 0.28 -10.71
C ALA A 136 -2.99 0.11 -12.24
N SER A 137 -2.97 1.21 -13.01
CA SER A 137 -2.66 1.19 -14.45
C SER A 137 -1.34 0.50 -14.78
N MET A 138 -0.38 0.47 -13.84
CA MET A 138 0.87 -0.26 -13.97
C MET A 138 0.71 -1.78 -14.17
N LEU A 139 -0.45 -2.33 -13.81
CA LEU A 139 -0.81 -3.75 -13.97
C LEU A 139 -2.02 -3.99 -14.87
N THR A 140 -2.73 -2.92 -15.31
CA THR A 140 -4.05 -3.08 -15.94
C THR A 140 -4.18 -2.48 -17.35
N VAL A 141 -3.18 -1.75 -17.86
CA VAL A 141 -3.20 -1.21 -19.24
C VAL A 141 -2.87 -2.28 -20.27
N ALA A 142 -2.04 -3.23 -19.92
CA ALA A 142 -1.64 -4.40 -20.71
C ALA A 142 -1.19 -5.49 -19.74
N ASP A 143 -0.80 -6.66 -20.23
CA ASP A 143 -0.12 -7.64 -19.39
C ASP A 143 1.20 -7.07 -18.90
N CYS A 144 1.43 -7.12 -17.60
CA CYS A 144 2.63 -6.59 -16.95
C CYS A 144 3.13 -7.58 -15.90
N ASP A 145 4.44 -7.59 -15.69
CA ASP A 145 5.05 -8.21 -14.52
C ASP A 145 5.50 -7.13 -13.54
N LEU A 146 5.28 -7.36 -12.27
CA LEU A 146 5.93 -6.66 -11.17
C LEU A 146 6.79 -7.69 -10.44
N ASP A 147 8.05 -7.74 -10.84
CA ASP A 147 9.02 -8.75 -10.39
C ASP A 147 9.87 -8.17 -9.26
N PHE A 148 9.53 -8.54 -8.04
CA PHE A 148 10.23 -8.07 -6.85
C PHE A 148 11.59 -8.77 -6.64
N GLU A 149 11.80 -9.93 -7.21
CA GLU A 149 13.08 -10.63 -7.11
C GLU A 149 14.12 -10.03 -8.06
N ALA A 150 13.74 -9.81 -9.32
CA ALA A 150 14.59 -9.13 -10.30
C ALA A 150 14.62 -7.60 -10.13
N LEU A 151 13.74 -7.04 -9.30
CA LEU A 151 13.52 -5.60 -9.13
C LEU A 151 13.22 -4.91 -10.47
N GLU A 152 12.23 -5.44 -11.20
CA GLU A 152 11.82 -4.93 -12.50
C GLU A 152 10.30 -4.89 -12.64
N TRP A 153 9.81 -3.82 -13.27
CA TRP A 153 8.50 -3.78 -13.90
C TRP A 153 8.67 -4.03 -15.40
N ARG A 154 7.85 -4.90 -15.98
CA ARG A 154 7.88 -5.26 -17.43
C ARG A 154 6.48 -5.14 -18.01
N ILE A 155 6.38 -4.76 -19.29
CA ILE A 155 5.12 -4.65 -20.03
C ILE A 155 5.14 -5.51 -21.29
N TYR A 156 4.01 -6.14 -21.58
CA TYR A 156 3.77 -7.03 -22.73
C TYR A 156 2.50 -6.59 -23.47
N PRO A 157 2.57 -5.60 -24.38
CA PRO A 157 1.40 -5.06 -25.06
C PRO A 157 0.61 -6.09 -25.89
N ASP A 158 1.29 -7.10 -26.42
CA ASP A 158 0.71 -8.18 -27.21
C ASP A 158 0.31 -9.40 -26.35
N GLY A 159 0.40 -9.27 -25.03
CA GLY A 159 0.21 -10.35 -24.07
C GLY A 159 1.52 -11.03 -23.68
N ARG A 160 1.59 -11.51 -22.44
CA ARG A 160 2.81 -12.12 -21.89
C ARG A 160 3.10 -13.51 -22.45
N GLY A 161 2.09 -14.24 -22.89
CA GLY A 161 2.24 -15.64 -23.33
C GLY A 161 2.40 -16.59 -22.14
N ASP A 162 3.57 -17.21 -21.99
CA ASP A 162 3.82 -18.23 -20.97
C ASP A 162 4.01 -17.61 -19.57
N ARG A 163 3.42 -18.27 -18.55
CA ARG A 163 3.53 -17.94 -17.11
C ARG A 163 4.01 -19.15 -16.32
N ASN A 164 4.93 -19.95 -16.87
CA ASN A 164 5.50 -21.10 -16.19
C ASN A 164 6.08 -20.69 -14.84
N GLY A 165 5.77 -21.48 -13.79
CA GLY A 165 6.19 -21.20 -12.41
C GLY A 165 5.29 -20.19 -11.67
N PHE A 166 4.31 -19.58 -12.35
CA PHE A 166 3.28 -18.78 -11.70
C PHE A 166 2.00 -19.59 -11.52
N GLU A 167 1.26 -19.32 -10.44
CA GLU A 167 -0.10 -19.83 -10.25
C GLU A 167 -1.13 -18.72 -10.40
N ALA A 168 -2.28 -19.05 -10.97
CA ALA A 168 -3.39 -18.12 -11.07
C ALA A 168 -4.02 -17.91 -9.70
N LEU A 169 -4.01 -16.66 -9.21
CA LEU A 169 -4.70 -16.33 -7.97
C LEU A 169 -6.21 -16.25 -8.20
N PRO A 170 -7.03 -16.57 -7.18
CA PRO A 170 -8.43 -16.19 -7.13
C PRO A 170 -8.52 -14.65 -7.16
N SER A 171 -8.75 -14.06 -8.32
CA SER A 171 -8.58 -12.62 -8.53
C SER A 171 -9.46 -12.09 -9.66
N SER A 172 -9.59 -10.78 -9.74
CA SER A 172 -10.28 -10.08 -10.81
C SER A 172 -9.49 -8.86 -11.27
N ILE A 173 -9.15 -8.83 -12.55
CA ILE A 173 -8.53 -7.68 -13.22
C ILE A 173 -9.46 -7.23 -14.33
N ARG A 174 -9.68 -5.91 -14.40
CA ARG A 174 -10.31 -5.28 -15.57
C ARG A 174 -9.33 -4.33 -16.21
N GLY A 175 -9.20 -4.40 -17.54
CA GLY A 175 -8.30 -3.50 -18.24
C GLY A 175 -8.67 -2.04 -18.05
N SER A 176 -7.70 -1.20 -17.83
CA SER A 176 -7.89 0.26 -17.75
C SER A 176 -8.24 0.78 -19.14
N VAL A 177 -9.39 1.45 -19.25
CA VAL A 177 -9.91 2.01 -20.50
C VAL A 177 -9.84 3.53 -20.53
N ARG A 178 -9.47 4.18 -19.44
CA ARG A 178 -9.45 5.64 -19.30
C ARG A 178 -8.03 6.17 -19.09
N ARG A 179 -7.77 7.39 -19.57
CA ARG A 179 -6.47 8.06 -19.40
C ARG A 179 -6.16 8.37 -17.93
N ILE A 180 -7.17 8.63 -17.12
CA ILE A 180 -7.05 9.10 -15.74
C ILE A 180 -7.33 7.98 -14.74
N GLY A 181 -8.15 7.02 -15.05
CA GLY A 181 -8.58 6.00 -14.10
C GLY A 181 -8.00 4.62 -14.37
N ALA A 182 -7.71 3.91 -13.32
CA ALA A 182 -7.41 2.48 -13.32
C ALA A 182 -8.50 1.72 -12.57
N THR A 183 -8.68 0.46 -12.94
CA THR A 183 -9.59 -0.41 -12.20
C THR A 183 -8.77 -1.14 -11.14
N PRO A 184 -9.25 -1.23 -9.89
CA PRO A 184 -8.58 -1.99 -8.85
C PRO A 184 -8.34 -3.45 -9.25
N VAL A 185 -7.20 -3.99 -8.86
CA VAL A 185 -6.93 -5.43 -8.93
C VAL A 185 -7.40 -6.06 -7.63
N LEU A 186 -8.38 -6.96 -7.72
CA LEU A 186 -8.95 -7.63 -6.56
C LEU A 186 -8.41 -9.05 -6.43
N VAL A 187 -8.07 -9.47 -5.22
CA VAL A 187 -7.54 -10.79 -4.87
C VAL A 187 -8.34 -11.35 -3.71
N ASP A 188 -8.80 -12.59 -3.81
CA ASP A 188 -9.49 -13.26 -2.73
C ASP A 188 -8.46 -13.96 -1.81
N ALA A 189 -8.47 -13.62 -0.52
CA ALA A 189 -7.60 -14.15 0.51
C ALA A 189 -8.40 -14.99 1.52
N ALA A 190 -7.88 -16.17 1.87
CA ALA A 190 -8.44 -16.99 2.95
C ALA A 190 -7.79 -16.59 4.28
N ILE A 191 -8.63 -16.15 5.23
CA ILE A 191 -8.24 -15.66 6.55
C ILE A 191 -9.17 -16.28 7.59
N GLY A 192 -8.64 -17.04 8.54
CA GLY A 192 -9.43 -17.62 9.63
C GLY A 192 -10.62 -18.46 9.15
N GLY A 193 -10.47 -19.22 8.06
CA GLY A 193 -11.50 -20.05 7.47
C GLY A 193 -12.57 -19.30 6.66
N ARG A 194 -12.38 -18.00 6.40
CA ARG A 194 -13.29 -17.16 5.58
C ARG A 194 -12.51 -16.57 4.40
N THR A 195 -13.21 -16.29 3.31
CA THR A 195 -12.66 -15.59 2.16
C THR A 195 -12.98 -14.10 2.23
N TYR A 196 -11.96 -13.27 1.98
CA TYR A 196 -12.04 -11.81 1.93
C TYR A 196 -11.54 -11.31 0.58
N ARG A 197 -12.28 -10.43 -0.04
CA ARG A 197 -11.91 -9.78 -1.29
C ARG A 197 -11.08 -8.53 -1.00
N LEU A 198 -9.79 -8.59 -1.28
CA LEU A 198 -8.83 -7.53 -1.00
C LEU A 198 -8.41 -6.82 -2.28
N GLU A 199 -8.24 -5.52 -2.19
CA GLU A 199 -7.61 -4.71 -3.24
C GLU A 199 -6.09 -4.80 -3.14
N LEU A 200 -5.42 -5.09 -4.25
CA LEU A 200 -3.95 -5.13 -4.34
C LEU A 200 -3.38 -3.72 -4.24
N ASP A 201 -2.68 -3.42 -3.15
CA ASP A 201 -2.24 -2.07 -2.83
C ASP A 201 -0.75 -2.01 -2.43
N THR A 202 0.12 -1.68 -3.40
CA THR A 202 1.55 -1.46 -3.15
C THR A 202 1.84 -0.14 -2.41
N GLY A 203 0.87 0.76 -2.31
CA GLY A 203 0.93 1.98 -1.51
C GLY A 203 0.63 1.76 -0.02
N SER A 204 0.10 0.60 0.35
CA SER A 204 -0.22 0.21 1.73
C SER A 204 0.94 -0.60 2.34
N PRO A 205 1.66 -0.08 3.37
CA PRO A 205 2.78 -0.80 4.00
C PRO A 205 2.39 -2.10 4.73
N PRO A 206 1.26 -2.21 5.45
CA PRO A 206 0.85 -3.43 6.13
C PRO A 206 0.80 -4.64 5.18
N GLN A 207 0.82 -5.85 5.74
CA GLN A 207 0.66 -7.07 4.96
C GLN A 207 -0.76 -7.23 4.43
N ILE A 208 -1.74 -7.02 5.32
CA ILE A 208 -3.18 -6.99 5.00
C ILE A 208 -3.82 -5.94 5.91
N SER A 209 -4.81 -5.23 5.38
CA SER A 209 -5.70 -4.38 6.17
C SER A 209 -7.15 -4.79 5.93
N LEU A 210 -7.91 -5.08 6.99
CA LEU A 210 -9.35 -5.34 6.90
C LEU A 210 -10.13 -4.05 7.22
N PHE A 211 -11.07 -3.72 6.36
CA PHE A 211 -11.98 -2.59 6.55
C PHE A 211 -13.07 -2.90 7.58
N PRO A 212 -13.80 -1.90 8.11
CA PRO A 212 -14.70 -2.07 9.25
C PRO A 212 -15.67 -3.24 9.12
N GLY A 213 -16.36 -3.38 7.99
CA GLY A 213 -17.28 -4.47 7.76
C GLY A 213 -16.63 -5.86 7.76
N ALA A 214 -15.41 -5.96 7.19
CA ALA A 214 -14.65 -7.21 7.20
C ALA A 214 -14.09 -7.52 8.58
N THR A 215 -13.61 -6.52 9.31
CA THR A 215 -13.18 -6.64 10.71
C THR A 215 -14.31 -7.20 11.56
N LYS A 216 -15.53 -6.65 11.45
CA LYS A 216 -16.71 -7.14 12.18
C LYS A 216 -17.02 -8.61 11.87
N ARG A 217 -16.96 -9.00 10.60
CA ARG A 217 -17.19 -10.39 10.18
C ARG A 217 -16.09 -11.36 10.60
N SER A 218 -14.85 -10.86 10.80
CA SER A 218 -13.72 -11.72 11.14
C SER A 218 -13.78 -12.29 12.55
N GLY A 219 -14.45 -11.60 13.49
CA GLY A 219 -14.46 -11.93 14.90
C GLY A 219 -13.11 -11.68 15.61
N LEU A 220 -12.11 -11.08 14.92
CA LEU A 220 -10.78 -10.84 15.49
C LEU A 220 -10.74 -9.58 16.36
N TRP A 221 -11.72 -8.69 16.24
CA TRP A 221 -11.86 -7.53 17.12
C TRP A 221 -12.61 -7.93 18.38
N ASN A 222 -11.91 -8.53 19.33
CA ASN A 222 -12.45 -8.98 20.60
C ASN A 222 -11.54 -8.58 21.77
N GLY A 223 -11.91 -8.90 22.99
CA GLY A 223 -11.16 -8.58 24.21
C GLY A 223 -10.01 -9.51 24.52
N ASP A 224 -9.92 -10.67 23.89
CA ASP A 224 -8.97 -11.73 24.26
C ASP A 224 -7.78 -11.81 23.31
N THR A 225 -7.96 -11.38 22.04
CA THR A 225 -6.90 -11.39 21.03
C THR A 225 -5.87 -10.29 21.32
N PRO A 226 -4.58 -10.62 21.51
CA PRO A 226 -3.52 -9.62 21.65
C PRO A 226 -3.39 -8.77 20.37
N TYR A 227 -3.21 -7.46 20.53
CA TYR A 227 -3.09 -6.54 19.41
C TYR A 227 -2.13 -5.38 19.74
N ALA A 228 -1.53 -4.78 18.73
CA ALA A 228 -0.90 -3.47 18.88
C ALA A 228 -1.89 -2.40 18.42
N PRO A 229 -2.21 -1.40 19.28
CA PRO A 229 -3.02 -0.27 18.87
C PRO A 229 -2.31 0.52 17.78
N ILE A 230 -3.04 0.91 16.72
CA ILE A 230 -2.54 1.70 15.59
C ILE A 230 -3.54 2.79 15.22
N GLN A 231 -3.10 3.73 14.38
CA GLN A 231 -3.97 4.68 13.71
C GLN A 231 -3.74 4.61 12.21
N HIS A 232 -4.83 4.48 11.48
CA HIS A 232 -4.79 4.53 10.02
C HIS A 232 -4.58 5.96 9.52
N SER A 233 -4.03 6.09 8.31
CA SER A 233 -3.92 7.36 7.59
C SER A 233 -4.01 7.10 6.08
N GLY A 234 -4.46 8.09 5.32
CA GLY A 234 -4.59 8.02 3.86
C GLY A 234 -5.09 9.33 3.26
N ILE A 235 -5.58 9.27 2.02
CA ILE A 235 -6.22 10.44 1.38
C ILE A 235 -7.32 10.96 2.29
N GLY A 236 -7.30 12.27 2.59
CA GLY A 236 -8.24 12.94 3.49
C GLY A 236 -7.77 13.02 4.95
N GLY A 237 -6.58 12.48 5.30
CA GLY A 237 -5.94 12.68 6.60
C GLY A 237 -5.89 11.44 7.51
N ARG A 238 -6.04 11.67 8.83
CA ARG A 238 -6.05 10.60 9.83
C ARG A 238 -7.41 9.92 9.87
N GLY A 239 -7.40 8.60 9.73
CA GLY A 239 -8.56 7.74 9.88
C GLY A 239 -8.83 7.33 11.33
N ALA A 240 -9.74 6.38 11.50
CA ALA A 240 -10.08 5.80 12.80
C ALA A 240 -8.89 5.01 13.42
N HIS A 241 -8.98 4.75 14.72
CA HIS A 241 -8.11 3.81 15.41
C HIS A 241 -8.26 2.41 14.81
N GLY A 242 -7.23 1.61 14.97
CA GLY A 242 -7.18 0.24 14.50
C GLY A 242 -6.36 -0.65 15.42
N ARG A 243 -6.32 -1.92 15.09
CA ARG A 243 -5.55 -2.95 15.80
C ARG A 243 -4.69 -3.72 14.83
N LEU A 244 -3.44 -3.95 15.17
CA LEU A 244 -2.58 -4.88 14.46
C LEU A 244 -2.59 -6.20 15.23
N VAL A 245 -2.99 -7.29 14.57
CA VAL A 245 -3.09 -8.62 15.18
C VAL A 245 -2.26 -9.64 14.41
N ARG A 246 -1.78 -10.67 15.09
CA ARG A 246 -1.08 -11.78 14.46
C ARG A 246 -2.04 -12.93 14.19
N LEU A 247 -1.98 -13.45 12.98
CA LEU A 247 -2.73 -14.65 12.59
C LEU A 247 -1.81 -15.87 12.45
N PRO A 248 -2.33 -17.08 12.56
CA PRO A 248 -1.56 -18.29 12.27
C PRO A 248 -1.14 -18.37 10.79
N GLU A 249 -2.07 -18.13 9.89
CA GLU A 249 -1.87 -18.26 8.44
C GLU A 249 -2.85 -17.37 7.65
N VAL A 250 -2.40 -16.93 6.46
CA VAL A 250 -3.23 -16.38 5.39
C VAL A 250 -2.87 -17.08 4.09
N ARG A 251 -3.84 -17.32 3.22
CA ARG A 251 -3.63 -17.96 1.92
C ARG A 251 -4.17 -17.12 0.77
N LEU A 252 -3.37 -17.06 -0.31
CA LEU A 252 -3.77 -16.54 -1.62
C LEU A 252 -3.72 -17.70 -2.61
N GLY A 253 -4.87 -18.31 -2.92
CA GLY A 253 -4.87 -19.59 -3.64
C GLY A 253 -4.14 -20.67 -2.86
N THR A 254 -3.09 -21.26 -3.46
CA THR A 254 -2.25 -22.26 -2.81
C THR A 254 -1.10 -21.67 -2.01
N ILE A 255 -0.76 -20.38 -2.23
CA ILE A 255 0.35 -19.71 -1.56
C ILE A 255 -0.03 -19.37 -0.11
N ALA A 256 0.66 -19.97 0.85
CA ALA A 256 0.46 -19.75 2.27
C ALA A 256 1.49 -18.76 2.85
N PHE A 257 1.05 -17.91 3.77
CA PHE A 257 1.88 -17.01 4.55
C PHE A 257 1.66 -17.27 6.03
N GLU A 258 2.71 -17.74 6.68
CA GLU A 258 2.68 -18.08 8.10
C GLU A 258 2.86 -16.83 8.97
N ARG A 259 2.13 -16.79 10.07
CA ARG A 259 2.18 -15.77 11.13
C ARG A 259 2.15 -14.32 10.63
N PRO A 260 1.30 -13.96 9.64
CA PRO A 260 1.24 -12.60 9.17
C PRO A 260 0.66 -11.65 10.22
N LEU A 261 1.11 -10.38 10.20
CA LEU A 261 0.45 -9.29 10.90
C LEU A 261 -0.60 -8.66 10.02
N ILE A 262 -1.84 -8.57 10.51
CA ILE A 262 -2.92 -7.90 9.79
C ILE A 262 -3.44 -6.70 10.58
N SER A 263 -3.76 -5.66 9.86
CA SER A 263 -4.37 -4.45 10.39
C SER A 263 -5.89 -4.56 10.33
N LEU A 264 -6.55 -4.25 11.42
CA LEU A 264 -7.99 -4.23 11.57
C LEU A 264 -8.45 -2.78 11.77
N SER A 265 -9.35 -2.30 10.93
CA SER A 265 -10.04 -1.03 11.17
C SER A 265 -11.12 -1.20 12.24
N ASP A 266 -11.42 -0.14 12.99
CA ASP A 266 -12.52 -0.14 13.94
C ASP A 266 -13.83 -0.60 13.27
N PRO A 267 -14.47 -1.67 13.75
CA PRO A 267 -15.68 -2.22 13.14
C PRO A 267 -16.89 -1.27 13.15
N GLU A 268 -16.87 -0.24 13.98
CA GLU A 268 -17.94 0.77 14.06
C GLU A 268 -17.65 2.03 13.22
N ALA A 269 -16.44 2.12 12.62
CA ALA A 269 -16.12 3.20 11.70
C ALA A 269 -16.90 3.06 10.38
N PRO A 270 -17.15 4.18 9.66
CA PRO A 270 -17.78 4.11 8.34
C PRO A 270 -16.98 3.23 7.36
N SER A 271 -17.68 2.35 6.66
CA SER A 271 -17.06 1.54 5.60
C SER A 271 -16.79 2.38 4.35
N VAL A 272 -15.62 2.17 3.74
CA VAL A 272 -15.20 2.87 2.52
C VAL A 272 -14.91 1.81 1.45
N GLY A 273 -15.40 2.02 0.23
CA GLY A 273 -15.11 1.16 -0.92
C GLY A 273 -15.94 -0.12 -1.01
N GLY A 274 -15.68 -0.90 -2.07
CA GLY A 274 -16.38 -2.15 -2.41
C GLY A 274 -15.59 -3.43 -2.07
N ALA A 275 -14.35 -3.30 -1.56
CA ALA A 275 -13.51 -4.40 -1.12
C ALA A 275 -13.64 -4.63 0.39
N ASP A 276 -13.21 -5.79 0.85
CA ASP A 276 -13.14 -6.13 2.27
C ASP A 276 -11.91 -5.52 2.97
N GLY A 277 -10.93 -5.07 2.20
CA GLY A 277 -9.69 -4.53 2.70
C GLY A 277 -8.61 -4.42 1.63
N LEU A 278 -7.36 -4.30 2.06
CA LEU A 278 -6.18 -4.16 1.22
C LEU A 278 -5.24 -5.35 1.40
N LEU A 279 -4.68 -5.83 0.29
CA LEU A 279 -3.50 -6.69 0.26
C LEU A 279 -2.29 -5.79 0.04
N GLY A 280 -1.50 -5.56 1.08
CA GLY A 280 -0.48 -4.52 1.10
C GLY A 280 0.93 -5.01 0.77
N LEU A 281 1.84 -4.03 0.62
CA LEU A 281 3.21 -4.24 0.18
C LEU A 281 3.99 -5.21 1.08
N GLY A 282 3.73 -5.20 2.39
CA GLY A 282 4.40 -6.10 3.33
C GLY A 282 4.28 -7.59 2.96
N LEU A 283 3.19 -7.95 2.25
CA LEU A 283 2.99 -9.28 1.72
C LEU A 283 3.30 -9.37 0.23
N ILE A 284 2.85 -8.39 -0.58
CA ILE A 284 3.02 -8.34 -2.03
C ILE A 284 4.49 -8.50 -2.45
N GLN A 285 5.43 -7.83 -1.79
CA GLN A 285 6.85 -7.88 -2.13
C GLN A 285 7.50 -9.28 -2.01
N ARG A 286 6.79 -10.25 -1.42
CA ARG A 286 7.20 -11.66 -1.32
C ARG A 286 6.70 -12.50 -2.49
N LEU A 287 6.07 -11.84 -3.48
CA LEU A 287 5.53 -12.43 -4.69
C LEU A 287 6.13 -11.72 -5.91
N ASN A 288 6.34 -12.44 -6.99
CA ASN A 288 6.43 -11.88 -8.32
C ASN A 288 5.03 -11.93 -8.91
N LEU A 289 4.53 -10.82 -9.44
CA LEU A 289 3.18 -10.70 -9.96
C LEU A 289 3.19 -10.62 -11.48
N SER A 290 2.23 -11.26 -12.14
CA SER A 290 2.01 -11.17 -13.58
C SER A 290 0.52 -10.97 -13.87
N SER A 291 0.16 -9.87 -14.50
CA SER A 291 -1.22 -9.62 -14.89
C SER A 291 -1.56 -10.28 -16.23
N ASP A 292 -2.75 -10.85 -16.32
CA ASP A 292 -3.41 -11.31 -17.53
C ASP A 292 -4.67 -10.47 -17.71
N VAL A 293 -4.53 -9.34 -18.36
CA VAL A 293 -5.61 -8.35 -18.49
C VAL A 293 -6.75 -8.89 -19.36
N LYS A 294 -6.43 -9.68 -20.39
CA LYS A 294 -7.44 -10.29 -21.27
C LYS A 294 -8.18 -11.42 -20.56
N GLY A 295 -7.45 -12.24 -19.82
CA GLY A 295 -8.02 -13.34 -19.02
C GLY A 295 -8.67 -12.87 -17.72
N GLY A 296 -8.46 -11.60 -17.33
CA GLY A 296 -9.04 -11.00 -16.11
C GLY A 296 -8.45 -11.53 -14.82
N ARG A 297 -7.19 -11.99 -14.82
CA ARG A 297 -6.57 -12.70 -13.70
C ARG A 297 -5.22 -12.10 -13.33
N LEU A 298 -4.89 -12.20 -12.04
CA LEU A 298 -3.54 -12.01 -11.53
C LEU A 298 -2.91 -13.37 -11.29
N TRP A 299 -1.67 -13.50 -11.73
CA TRP A 299 -0.81 -14.65 -11.49
C TRP A 299 0.28 -14.25 -10.51
N ALA A 300 0.68 -15.17 -9.65
CA ALA A 300 1.75 -14.94 -8.69
C ALA A 300 2.70 -16.11 -8.61
N GLN A 301 3.94 -15.80 -8.30
CA GLN A 301 4.98 -16.76 -7.94
C GLN A 301 5.60 -16.30 -6.63
N ARG A 302 5.75 -17.22 -5.66
CA ARG A 302 6.49 -16.89 -4.46
C ARG A 302 7.97 -16.66 -4.81
N ASN A 303 8.53 -15.54 -4.35
CA ASN A 303 9.93 -15.21 -4.55
C ASN A 303 10.77 -15.52 -3.30
N SER A 304 12.09 -15.36 -3.41
CA SER A 304 13.05 -15.65 -2.33
C SER A 304 13.26 -14.49 -1.35
N ARG A 305 12.58 -13.35 -1.54
CA ARG A 305 12.74 -12.20 -0.66
C ARG A 305 12.27 -12.53 0.77
N PRO A 306 13.04 -12.15 1.79
CA PRO A 306 12.62 -12.30 3.18
C PRO A 306 11.40 -11.42 3.46
N ALA A 307 10.65 -11.75 4.51
CA ALA A 307 9.65 -10.84 5.04
C ALA A 307 10.33 -9.52 5.48
N ALA A 308 9.66 -8.40 5.21
CA ALA A 308 10.12 -7.13 5.75
C ALA A 308 10.14 -7.16 7.29
N PRO A 309 11.06 -6.44 7.94
CA PRO A 309 11.02 -6.28 9.38
C PRO A 309 9.67 -5.78 9.83
N GLU A 310 9.13 -6.41 10.86
CA GLU A 310 7.83 -6.01 11.41
C GLU A 310 8.03 -4.89 12.44
N HIS A 311 7.23 -3.84 12.31
CA HIS A 311 7.26 -2.70 13.22
C HIS A 311 5.88 -2.51 13.85
N TYR A 312 5.82 -2.60 15.17
CA TYR A 312 4.62 -2.27 15.95
C TYR A 312 5.00 -1.81 17.36
N GLY A 313 4.09 -1.12 18.04
CA GLY A 313 4.33 -0.61 19.37
C GLY A 313 4.53 -1.72 20.41
N LEU A 314 5.73 -1.82 20.99
CA LEU A 314 6.13 -2.88 21.92
C LEU A 314 5.50 -2.73 23.31
N SER A 315 4.77 -1.65 23.57
CA SER A 315 4.08 -1.40 24.85
C SER A 315 2.68 -1.99 24.91
N GLY A 316 1.98 -2.04 23.77
CA GLY A 316 0.54 -2.36 23.70
C GLY A 316 -0.36 -1.30 24.33
N LEU A 317 0.12 -0.05 24.39
CA LEU A 317 -0.55 1.09 25.00
C LEU A 317 -0.86 2.13 23.94
N TRP A 318 -2.06 2.72 24.01
CA TRP A 318 -2.41 3.93 23.27
C TRP A 318 -2.80 5.04 24.21
N VAL A 319 -2.37 6.26 23.91
CA VAL A 319 -2.71 7.46 24.67
C VAL A 319 -3.19 8.55 23.72
N ASP A 320 -4.16 9.33 24.16
CA ASP A 320 -4.62 10.54 23.48
C ASP A 320 -4.33 11.77 24.33
N ALA A 321 -4.06 12.89 23.67
CA ALA A 321 -3.95 14.18 24.34
C ALA A 321 -5.35 14.75 24.58
N LYS A 322 -5.71 14.97 25.84
CA LYS A 322 -6.99 15.54 26.26
C LYS A 322 -6.75 16.59 27.35
N ASP A 323 -7.24 17.81 27.12
CA ASP A 323 -7.17 18.92 28.09
C ASP A 323 -5.76 19.17 28.68
N GLY A 324 -4.73 19.06 27.81
CA GLY A 324 -3.32 19.26 28.19
C GLY A 324 -2.67 18.09 28.95
N ARG A 325 -3.35 16.95 29.10
CA ARG A 325 -2.84 15.71 29.68
C ARG A 325 -2.84 14.58 28.64
N LEU A 326 -2.07 13.55 28.89
CA LEU A 326 -2.17 12.29 28.14
C LEU A 326 -3.07 11.33 28.91
N VAL A 327 -4.06 10.77 28.25
CA VAL A 327 -4.98 9.80 28.84
C VAL A 327 -4.80 8.47 28.12
N VAL A 328 -4.65 7.39 28.88
CA VAL A 328 -4.64 6.03 28.35
C VAL A 328 -6.03 5.71 27.80
N THR A 329 -6.14 5.48 26.50
CA THR A 329 -7.42 5.20 25.84
C THR A 329 -7.52 3.78 25.32
N ASP A 330 -6.39 3.05 25.22
CA ASP A 330 -6.40 1.63 24.86
C ASP A 330 -5.22 0.89 25.52
N VAL A 331 -5.48 -0.35 26.00
CA VAL A 331 -4.49 -1.27 26.57
C VAL A 331 -4.76 -2.66 26.03
N SER A 332 -3.84 -3.17 25.23
CA SER A 332 -3.95 -4.51 24.65
C SER A 332 -3.82 -5.59 25.73
N PRO A 333 -4.66 -6.64 25.71
CA PRO A 333 -4.50 -7.79 26.59
C PRO A 333 -3.14 -8.47 26.35
N LEU A 334 -2.56 -9.06 27.41
CA LEU A 334 -1.27 -9.76 27.40
C LEU A 334 -0.06 -8.91 27.00
N SER A 335 -0.26 -7.60 26.78
CA SER A 335 0.80 -6.65 26.47
C SER A 335 1.67 -6.31 27.66
N PRO A 336 2.86 -5.71 27.44
CA PRO A 336 3.66 -5.12 28.51
C PRO A 336 2.92 -4.09 29.36
N ALA A 337 2.07 -3.26 28.78
CA ALA A 337 1.28 -2.27 29.52
C ALA A 337 0.25 -2.93 30.46
N ALA A 338 -0.45 -3.97 29.98
CA ALA A 338 -1.36 -4.75 30.83
C ALA A 338 -0.60 -5.45 31.96
N ALA A 339 0.56 -6.05 31.67
CA ALA A 339 1.42 -6.69 32.66
C ALA A 339 1.96 -5.70 33.72
N ALA A 340 2.17 -4.44 33.34
CA ALA A 340 2.57 -3.36 34.23
C ALA A 340 1.39 -2.77 35.06
N GLY A 341 0.15 -3.25 34.82
CA GLY A 341 -1.04 -2.82 35.54
C GLY A 341 -1.63 -1.48 35.09
N LEU A 342 -1.21 -0.97 33.92
CA LEU A 342 -1.82 0.22 33.29
C LEU A 342 -3.23 -0.11 32.80
N GLN A 343 -4.15 0.87 32.88
CA GLN A 343 -5.55 0.72 32.53
C GLN A 343 -6.05 1.91 31.73
N VAL A 344 -7.11 1.70 30.97
CA VAL A 344 -7.84 2.78 30.30
C VAL A 344 -8.34 3.78 31.36
N GLY A 345 -8.14 5.05 31.10
CA GLY A 345 -8.47 6.14 32.01
C GLY A 345 -7.32 6.59 32.90
N ASP A 346 -6.16 5.91 32.90
CA ASP A 346 -4.96 6.43 33.59
C ASP A 346 -4.49 7.72 32.91
N GLU A 347 -4.18 8.73 33.68
CA GLU A 347 -3.68 10.02 33.19
C GLU A 347 -2.17 10.10 33.38
N ILE A 348 -1.43 10.54 32.37
CA ILE A 348 0.01 10.70 32.38
C ILE A 348 0.32 12.20 32.38
N PRO A 349 0.63 12.77 33.57
CA PRO A 349 0.85 14.20 33.72
C PRO A 349 2.24 14.63 33.23
N GLY A 350 2.35 15.89 32.81
CA GLY A 350 3.64 16.57 32.59
C GLY A 350 4.46 16.10 31.40
N VAL A 351 3.88 15.32 30.47
CA VAL A 351 4.58 14.80 29.29
C VAL A 351 3.85 15.21 28.03
N ALA A 352 4.57 15.77 27.05
CA ALA A 352 4.02 16.04 25.73
C ALA A 352 3.87 14.74 24.93
N LEU A 353 2.82 14.63 24.10
CA LEU A 353 2.54 13.43 23.28
C LEU A 353 3.75 13.00 22.43
N ARG A 354 4.45 13.96 21.83
CA ARG A 354 5.63 13.69 21.02
C ARG A 354 6.76 13.00 21.81
N ASP A 355 6.99 13.45 23.04
CA ASP A 355 8.04 12.89 23.90
C ASP A 355 7.63 11.54 24.47
N TRP A 356 6.33 11.36 24.75
CA TRP A 356 5.76 10.07 25.12
C TRP A 356 5.92 9.03 24.02
N VAL A 357 5.54 9.37 22.77
CA VAL A 357 5.72 8.46 21.60
C VAL A 357 7.19 8.09 21.43
N ARG A 358 8.11 9.07 21.56
CA ARG A 358 9.55 8.80 21.49
C ARG A 358 10.01 7.85 22.60
N LYS A 359 9.51 8.03 23.80
CA LYS A 359 9.84 7.18 24.96
C LYS A 359 9.37 5.73 24.73
N LEU A 360 8.21 5.53 24.11
CA LEU A 360 7.66 4.19 23.79
C LEU A 360 8.28 3.54 22.54
N ALA A 361 9.02 4.28 21.72
CA ALA A 361 9.73 3.78 20.54
C ALA A 361 11.07 3.10 20.87
N GLY A 362 11.29 2.71 22.13
CA GLY A 362 12.50 2.05 22.61
C GLY A 362 12.68 0.62 22.10
N MET A 363 13.82 0.01 22.48
CA MET A 363 14.19 -1.33 22.06
C MET A 363 13.59 -2.42 22.96
N PRO A 364 13.44 -3.67 22.48
CA PRO A 364 13.07 -4.79 23.34
C PRO A 364 14.01 -4.94 24.54
N GLY A 365 13.43 -5.12 25.73
CA GLY A 365 14.15 -5.21 27.00
C GLY A 365 14.31 -3.87 27.73
N GLU A 366 14.05 -2.75 27.07
CA GLU A 366 14.09 -1.44 27.72
C GLU A 366 12.96 -1.29 28.75
N VAL A 367 13.31 -0.78 29.94
CA VAL A 367 12.38 -0.55 31.03
C VAL A 367 12.03 0.93 31.11
N ILE A 368 10.75 1.22 31.01
CA ILE A 368 10.20 2.57 31.05
C ILE A 368 9.44 2.74 32.35
N GLU A 369 9.82 3.72 33.16
CA GLU A 369 9.01 4.16 34.31
C GLU A 369 7.92 5.11 33.81
N VAL A 370 6.68 4.78 34.18
CA VAL A 370 5.47 5.52 33.84
C VAL A 370 4.85 6.06 35.13
N ALA A 371 5.03 7.34 35.39
CA ALA A 371 4.25 8.03 36.39
C ALA A 371 2.85 8.32 35.85
N TYR A 372 1.82 7.96 36.59
CA TYR A 372 0.43 8.18 36.17
C TYR A 372 -0.47 8.50 37.38
N GLU A 373 -1.65 9.02 37.08
CA GLU A 373 -2.70 9.24 38.08
C GLU A 373 -3.90 8.35 37.75
N ARG A 374 -4.45 7.67 38.73
CA ARG A 374 -5.68 6.88 38.64
C ARG A 374 -6.69 7.36 39.65
N GLY A 375 -7.80 7.97 39.18
CA GLY A 375 -8.79 8.58 40.09
C GLY A 375 -8.21 9.66 40.99
N GLY A 376 -7.28 10.46 40.45
CA GLY A 376 -6.60 11.54 41.18
C GLY A 376 -5.50 11.06 42.17
N LYS A 377 -5.18 9.77 42.20
CA LYS A 377 -4.10 9.21 43.03
C LYS A 377 -2.88 8.94 42.21
N PRO A 378 -1.69 9.50 42.57
CA PRO A 378 -0.46 9.24 41.88
C PRO A 378 0.01 7.80 42.05
N ALA A 379 0.55 7.21 41.02
CA ALA A 379 1.13 5.88 41.00
C ALA A 379 2.27 5.80 39.97
N THR A 380 3.05 4.73 40.03
CA THR A 380 4.14 4.46 39.09
C THR A 380 4.06 3.00 38.62
N ALA A 381 4.23 2.79 37.33
CA ALA A 381 4.36 1.47 36.74
C ALA A 381 5.73 1.32 36.05
N ARG A 382 6.25 0.09 36.06
CA ARG A 382 7.45 -0.27 35.27
C ARG A 382 7.05 -1.10 34.08
N LEU A 383 7.20 -0.52 32.88
CA LEU A 383 6.84 -1.09 31.61
C LEU A 383 8.10 -1.62 30.91
N THR A 384 8.23 -2.92 30.73
CA THR A 384 9.33 -3.52 29.97
C THR A 384 8.88 -3.77 28.53
N LEU A 385 9.46 -3.05 27.56
CA LEU A 385 9.15 -3.21 26.15
C LEU A 385 9.56 -4.61 25.66
N ARG A 386 8.66 -5.29 24.98
CA ARG A 386 8.94 -6.61 24.36
C ARG A 386 7.97 -6.91 23.23
N PRO A 387 8.38 -7.76 22.24
CA PRO A 387 7.43 -8.37 21.33
C PRO A 387 6.38 -9.19 22.11
N TYR A 388 5.11 -9.13 21.67
CA TYR A 388 4.00 -9.84 22.33
C TYR A 388 2.91 -10.32 21.34
N LEU A 389 3.08 -10.03 20.01
CA LEU A 389 2.23 -10.53 18.92
C LEU A 389 2.85 -11.73 18.21
#